data_791d1b7ecac5c10bd5b2b0750312acfc
#
_entry.id   791d1b7ecac5c10bd5b2b0750312acfc
#
_cell.length_a   1.000
_cell.length_b   1.000
_cell.length_c   1.000
_cell.angle_alpha   90.00
_cell.angle_beta   90.00
_cell.angle_gamma   90.00
#
_symmetry.space_group_name_H-M   'P 1'
#
loop_
_entity.id
_entity.type
_entity.pdbx_description
1 polymer ?
#
loop_
_entity_poly.entity_id
_entity_poly.type
_entity_poly.pdbx_seq_one_letter_code
_entity_poly.pdbx_strand_id
1 'polypeptide(L)'
;MKVVILGANGFLGSHLYNYLKTKNNIIKCGRSKNNDIVLKKIVKHKFSKVLKKTIPDVIINLIALTNVDICEKKKKKADEVNRGIVKNIVDSIIETGLSKKIFFLHISTDQVYSDRGPHKEKFTNPINAYARTKLKGEKYIKKINGCVLRTNFVGKSFNNNKKSFTDWIFTSLSQGKSIPVFKNVKFSPLNVKTLCKYINLVIKKKISGVYNLGSKNGLSKAQFAVKFAKKLKLNTKLLKVVYYKKNLLTAKRPLDMRMNVNLFEKNFNVILKDLNNEINLVSKQYKNN
;
A
#
# COMPACT_ATOMS: atom_id res chain seq x y z
N MET A 1 6.92 -1.89 21.61
CA MET A 1 6.06 -2.99 21.12
C MET A 1 6.91 -3.95 20.30
N LYS A 2 6.62 -5.25 20.36
CA LYS A 2 7.20 -6.25 19.46
C LYS A 2 6.36 -6.34 18.18
N VAL A 3 6.92 -5.96 17.04
CA VAL A 3 6.21 -5.83 15.76
C VAL A 3 6.80 -6.75 14.72
N VAL A 4 6.02 -7.66 14.16
CA VAL A 4 6.39 -8.48 13.01
C VAL A 4 5.97 -7.78 11.73
N ILE A 5 6.94 -7.50 10.83
CA ILE A 5 6.65 -6.93 9.50
C ILE A 5 6.82 -8.02 8.43
N LEU A 6 5.71 -8.42 7.82
CA LEU A 6 5.68 -9.33 6.68
C LEU A 6 5.88 -8.54 5.40
N GLY A 7 6.95 -8.85 4.64
CA GLY A 7 7.30 -8.10 3.43
C GLY A 7 8.16 -6.86 3.67
N ALA A 8 8.98 -6.85 4.72
CA ALA A 8 9.86 -5.74 5.12
C ALA A 8 10.83 -5.26 4.02
N ASN A 9 11.20 -6.14 3.08
CA ASN A 9 12.11 -5.81 1.95
C ASN A 9 11.37 -5.23 0.72
N GLY A 10 10.05 -5.00 0.83
CA GLY A 10 9.25 -4.32 -0.19
C GLY A 10 9.46 -2.80 -0.17
N PHE A 11 8.88 -2.09 -1.15
CA PHE A 11 8.96 -0.62 -1.21
C PHE A 11 8.46 0.03 0.09
N LEU A 12 7.20 -0.23 0.50
CA LEU A 12 6.68 0.27 1.77
C LEU A 12 7.40 -0.34 2.96
N GLY A 13 7.75 -1.63 2.89
CA GLY A 13 8.37 -2.37 4.00
C GLY A 13 9.69 -1.79 4.45
N SER A 14 10.58 -1.41 3.51
CA SER A 14 11.87 -0.82 3.82
C SER A 14 11.75 0.58 4.45
N HIS A 15 10.82 1.41 3.97
CA HIS A 15 10.53 2.70 4.59
C HIS A 15 9.94 2.53 6.00
N LEU A 16 9.01 1.61 6.16
CA LEU A 16 8.35 1.36 7.43
C LEU A 16 9.31 0.77 8.47
N TYR A 17 10.17 -0.18 8.07
CA TYR A 17 11.22 -0.72 8.93
C TYR A 17 12.12 0.40 9.46
N ASN A 18 12.64 1.25 8.56
CA ASN A 18 13.51 2.36 8.95
C ASN A 18 12.79 3.37 9.86
N TYR A 19 11.49 3.58 9.68
CA TYR A 19 10.70 4.49 10.50
C TYR A 19 10.42 3.93 11.91
N LEU A 20 10.20 2.61 12.03
CA LEU A 20 9.76 1.98 13.28
C LEU A 20 10.91 1.42 14.13
N LYS A 21 12.07 1.08 13.55
CA LYS A 21 13.17 0.36 14.23
C LYS A 21 13.74 1.08 15.44
N THR A 22 13.66 2.42 15.50
CA THR A 22 14.13 3.23 16.62
C THR A 22 13.16 3.29 17.79
N LYS A 23 11.90 2.86 17.58
CA LYS A 23 10.79 3.02 18.53
C LYS A 23 10.16 1.69 18.97
N ASN A 24 10.52 0.59 18.31
CA ASN A 24 9.92 -0.72 18.51
C ASN A 24 10.95 -1.83 18.30
N ASN A 25 10.70 -2.98 18.92
CA ASN A 25 11.40 -4.22 18.60
C ASN A 25 10.79 -4.81 17.31
N ILE A 26 11.49 -4.67 16.18
CA ILE A 26 11.00 -5.08 14.87
C ILE A 26 11.59 -6.44 14.48
N ILE A 27 10.72 -7.36 14.07
CA ILE A 27 11.06 -8.65 13.50
C ILE A 27 10.66 -8.63 12.03
N LYS A 28 11.63 -8.65 11.13
CA LYS A 28 11.39 -8.79 9.68
C LYS A 28 11.10 -10.25 9.35
N CYS A 29 9.99 -10.49 8.68
CA CYS A 29 9.63 -11.83 8.23
C CYS A 29 9.34 -11.85 6.72
N GLY A 30 9.94 -12.79 6.00
CA GLY A 30 9.79 -12.88 4.55
C GLY A 30 10.71 -13.91 3.90
N ARG A 31 10.82 -13.88 2.55
CA ARG A 31 11.52 -14.89 1.75
C ARG A 31 13.04 -14.69 1.68
N SER A 32 13.51 -13.47 1.80
CA SER A 32 14.93 -13.12 1.67
C SER A 32 15.70 -13.58 2.91
N LYS A 33 16.96 -13.98 2.71
CA LYS A 33 17.90 -14.32 3.79
C LYS A 33 18.16 -13.14 4.75
N ASN A 34 17.95 -11.90 4.32
CA ASN A 34 18.13 -10.69 5.15
C ASN A 34 16.94 -10.41 6.09
N ASN A 35 16.02 -11.35 6.28
CA ASN A 35 14.97 -11.27 7.29
C ASN A 35 15.38 -12.03 8.55
N ASP A 36 14.90 -11.58 9.70
CA ASP A 36 15.12 -12.25 10.98
C ASP A 36 14.43 -13.63 11.00
N ILE A 37 13.28 -13.72 10.27
CA ILE A 37 12.56 -14.98 10.08
C ILE A 37 12.38 -15.21 8.57
N VAL A 38 13.04 -16.26 8.07
CA VAL A 38 12.95 -16.64 6.66
C VAL A 38 11.84 -17.66 6.45
N LEU A 39 10.79 -17.25 5.73
CA LEU A 39 9.69 -18.12 5.32
C LEU A 39 9.49 -18.04 3.80
N LYS A 40 9.83 -19.12 3.08
CA LYS A 40 9.60 -19.19 1.61
C LYS A 40 8.11 -19.08 1.27
N LYS A 41 7.20 -19.62 2.12
CA LYS A 41 5.74 -19.54 2.01
C LYS A 41 5.13 -19.32 3.39
N ILE A 42 4.14 -18.44 3.47
CA ILE A 42 3.30 -18.28 4.67
C ILE A 42 2.18 -19.33 4.58
N VAL A 43 2.39 -20.44 5.27
CA VAL A 43 1.38 -21.49 5.47
C VAL A 43 1.04 -21.59 6.96
N LYS A 44 -0.19 -21.96 7.29
CA LYS A 44 -0.77 -21.90 8.64
C LYS A 44 0.17 -22.52 9.69
N HIS A 45 0.48 -23.82 9.58
CA HIS A 45 1.27 -24.54 10.59
C HIS A 45 2.67 -23.97 10.83
N LYS A 46 3.36 -23.47 9.75
CA LYS A 46 4.68 -22.84 9.89
C LYS A 46 4.57 -21.47 10.57
N PHE A 47 3.54 -20.70 10.23
CA PHE A 47 3.37 -19.38 10.81
C PHE A 47 2.88 -19.46 12.27
N SER A 48 2.06 -20.46 12.63
CA SER A 48 1.69 -20.73 14.03
C SER A 48 2.92 -21.00 14.91
N LYS A 49 3.93 -21.77 14.41
CA LYS A 49 5.20 -21.96 15.13
C LYS A 49 5.94 -20.63 15.36
N VAL A 50 5.95 -19.73 14.32
CA VAL A 50 6.54 -18.39 14.46
C VAL A 50 5.80 -17.59 15.52
N LEU A 51 4.46 -17.59 15.52
CA LEU A 51 3.67 -16.85 16.51
C LEU A 51 3.91 -17.33 17.94
N LYS A 52 3.96 -18.65 18.17
CA LYS A 52 4.28 -19.23 19.49
C LYS A 52 5.67 -18.81 19.99
N LYS A 53 6.67 -18.73 19.10
CA LYS A 53 8.04 -18.32 19.44
C LYS A 53 8.16 -16.82 19.68
N THR A 54 7.50 -16.00 18.87
CA THR A 54 7.71 -14.55 18.87
C THR A 54 6.75 -13.82 19.79
N ILE A 55 5.50 -14.29 19.90
CA ILE A 55 4.38 -13.66 20.64
C ILE A 55 4.36 -12.13 20.39
N PRO A 56 4.12 -11.67 19.15
CA PRO A 56 4.18 -10.25 18.83
C PRO A 56 2.95 -9.49 19.35
N ASP A 57 3.13 -8.20 19.64
CA ASP A 57 2.00 -7.29 19.94
C ASP A 57 1.25 -6.88 18.67
N VAL A 58 1.98 -6.82 17.54
CA VAL A 58 1.47 -6.35 16.25
C VAL A 58 2.06 -7.17 15.11
N ILE A 59 1.23 -7.51 14.14
CA ILE A 59 1.65 -8.04 12.85
C ILE A 59 1.24 -7.05 11.76
N ILE A 60 2.18 -6.62 10.92
CA ILE A 60 1.91 -5.76 9.76
C ILE A 60 2.12 -6.58 8.48
N ASN A 61 1.05 -6.81 7.73
CA ASN A 61 1.13 -7.53 6.47
C ASN A 61 1.19 -6.58 5.27
N LEU A 62 2.37 -6.54 4.64
CA LEU A 62 2.66 -5.79 3.41
C LEU A 62 2.84 -6.72 2.20
N ILE A 63 2.69 -8.05 2.38
CA ILE A 63 2.86 -9.01 1.29
C ILE A 63 1.70 -8.90 0.33
N ALA A 64 2.00 -8.67 -0.95
CA ALA A 64 1.03 -8.70 -2.04
C ALA A 64 1.72 -8.95 -3.39
N LEU A 65 1.01 -9.57 -4.32
CA LEU A 65 1.30 -9.50 -5.75
C LEU A 65 0.63 -8.22 -6.27
N THR A 66 1.42 -7.18 -6.53
CA THR A 66 0.91 -5.81 -6.79
C THR A 66 0.84 -5.44 -8.27
N ASN A 67 1.53 -6.19 -9.16
CA ASN A 67 1.43 -5.95 -10.60
C ASN A 67 0.06 -6.39 -11.10
N VAL A 68 -0.76 -5.43 -11.49
CA VAL A 68 -2.19 -5.63 -11.81
C VAL A 68 -2.35 -6.49 -13.06
N ASP A 69 -1.48 -6.31 -14.08
CA ASP A 69 -1.51 -7.11 -15.31
C ASP A 69 -1.05 -8.56 -15.08
N ILE A 70 -0.04 -8.76 -14.24
CA ILE A 70 0.36 -10.11 -13.81
C ILE A 70 -0.76 -10.78 -13.01
N CYS A 71 -1.46 -10.04 -12.15
CA CYS A 71 -2.61 -10.58 -11.41
C CYS A 71 -3.73 -11.02 -12.35
N GLU A 72 -3.99 -10.27 -13.42
CA GLU A 72 -5.03 -10.62 -14.39
C GLU A 72 -4.62 -11.86 -15.21
N LYS A 73 -3.35 -11.96 -15.65
CA LYS A 73 -2.81 -13.13 -16.38
C LYS A 73 -2.70 -14.37 -15.47
N LYS A 74 -2.37 -14.21 -14.18
CA LYS A 74 -2.11 -15.31 -13.23
C LYS A 74 -3.06 -15.25 -12.05
N LYS A 75 -4.39 -15.31 -12.29
CA LYS A 75 -5.45 -15.12 -11.29
C LYS A 75 -5.33 -16.05 -10.08
N LYS A 76 -5.03 -17.34 -10.30
CA LYS A 76 -4.81 -18.33 -9.23
C LYS A 76 -3.67 -17.90 -8.31
N LYS A 77 -2.53 -17.47 -8.89
CA LYS A 77 -1.39 -16.98 -8.11
C LYS A 77 -1.70 -15.69 -7.36
N ALA A 78 -2.45 -14.78 -7.97
CA ALA A 78 -2.89 -13.55 -7.31
C ALA A 78 -3.79 -13.86 -6.09
N ASP A 79 -4.72 -14.83 -6.22
CA ASP A 79 -5.58 -15.27 -5.13
C ASP A 79 -4.78 -15.95 -4.00
N GLU A 80 -3.86 -16.85 -4.34
CA GLU A 80 -2.98 -17.48 -3.35
C GLU A 80 -2.18 -16.46 -2.53
N VAL A 81 -1.63 -15.43 -3.18
CA VAL A 81 -0.80 -14.43 -2.50
C VAL A 81 -1.64 -13.39 -1.78
N ASN A 82 -2.63 -12.78 -2.45
CA ASN A 82 -3.34 -11.61 -1.90
C ASN A 82 -4.46 -11.99 -0.92
N ARG A 83 -5.09 -13.15 -1.10
CA ARG A 83 -6.10 -13.69 -0.20
C ARG A 83 -5.56 -14.80 0.70
N GLY A 84 -4.91 -15.80 0.09
CA GLY A 84 -4.49 -17.03 0.78
C GLY A 84 -3.50 -16.77 1.91
N ILE A 85 -2.52 -15.88 1.72
CA ILE A 85 -1.58 -15.50 2.77
C ILE A 85 -2.30 -14.83 3.94
N VAL A 86 -3.25 -13.91 3.67
CA VAL A 86 -4.02 -13.23 4.73
C VAL A 86 -4.83 -14.26 5.51
N LYS A 87 -5.51 -15.20 4.81
CA LYS A 87 -6.23 -16.31 5.44
C LYS A 87 -5.31 -17.10 6.38
N ASN A 88 -4.15 -17.54 5.89
CA ASN A 88 -3.22 -18.34 6.66
C ASN A 88 -2.70 -17.61 7.91
N ILE A 89 -2.45 -16.29 7.82
CA ILE A 89 -2.04 -15.50 8.99
C ILE A 89 -3.16 -15.45 10.03
N VAL A 90 -4.39 -15.14 9.60
CA VAL A 90 -5.55 -15.06 10.49
C VAL A 90 -5.83 -16.42 11.14
N ASP A 91 -5.84 -17.50 10.36
CA ASP A 91 -6.04 -18.85 10.88
C ASP A 91 -4.94 -19.24 11.88
N SER A 92 -3.69 -18.80 11.67
CA SER A 92 -2.59 -19.03 12.62
C SER A 92 -2.78 -18.26 13.93
N ILE A 93 -3.25 -17.02 13.87
CA ILE A 93 -3.53 -16.20 15.06
C ILE A 93 -4.65 -16.85 15.89
N ILE A 94 -5.70 -17.35 15.24
CA ILE A 94 -6.82 -18.04 15.90
C ILE A 94 -6.34 -19.35 16.53
N GLU A 95 -5.63 -20.19 15.77
CA GLU A 95 -5.14 -21.50 16.22
C GLU A 95 -4.19 -21.39 17.43
N THR A 96 -3.44 -20.30 17.52
CA THR A 96 -2.50 -20.09 18.65
C THR A 96 -3.16 -19.47 19.88
N GLY A 97 -4.47 -19.17 19.85
CA GLY A 97 -5.18 -18.50 20.95
C GLY A 97 -4.81 -17.01 21.14
N LEU A 98 -4.06 -16.43 20.19
CA LEU A 98 -3.51 -15.08 20.35
C LEU A 98 -4.41 -13.96 19.78
N SER A 99 -5.66 -14.27 19.40
CA SER A 99 -6.58 -13.34 18.74
C SER A 99 -6.87 -12.05 19.52
N LYS A 100 -6.92 -12.14 20.86
CA LYS A 100 -7.12 -10.96 21.74
C LYS A 100 -5.81 -10.18 21.98
N LYS A 101 -4.65 -10.83 21.88
CA LYS A 101 -3.34 -10.26 22.18
C LYS A 101 -2.73 -9.54 20.97
N ILE A 102 -2.83 -10.14 19.78
CA ILE A 102 -2.19 -9.63 18.57
C ILE A 102 -3.13 -8.67 17.86
N PHE A 103 -2.63 -7.46 17.55
CA PHE A 103 -3.27 -6.55 16.61
C PHE A 103 -2.73 -6.81 15.19
N PHE A 104 -3.61 -7.12 14.23
CA PHE A 104 -3.23 -7.41 12.85
C PHE A 104 -3.55 -6.24 11.93
N LEU A 105 -2.52 -5.60 11.37
CA LEU A 105 -2.65 -4.55 10.37
C LEU A 105 -2.40 -5.08 8.96
N HIS A 106 -3.37 -4.94 8.07
CA HIS A 106 -3.26 -5.31 6.65
C HIS A 106 -3.31 -4.10 5.73
N ILE A 107 -2.30 -3.96 4.87
CA ILE A 107 -2.30 -2.93 3.83
C ILE A 107 -3.04 -3.45 2.61
N SER A 108 -4.16 -2.79 2.29
CA SER A 108 -4.99 -3.03 1.12
C SER A 108 -4.78 -1.91 0.08
N THR A 109 -5.73 -1.71 -0.83
CA THR A 109 -5.57 -0.86 -2.01
C THR A 109 -6.80 -0.01 -2.29
N ASP A 110 -6.59 1.16 -2.87
CA ASP A 110 -7.62 2.03 -3.46
C ASP A 110 -8.27 1.42 -4.72
N GLN A 111 -7.64 0.43 -5.36
CA GLN A 111 -8.18 -0.20 -6.57
C GLN A 111 -9.43 -1.05 -6.33
N VAL A 112 -9.87 -1.22 -5.07
CA VAL A 112 -11.18 -1.82 -4.76
C VAL A 112 -12.35 -0.94 -5.19
N TYR A 113 -12.08 0.29 -5.61
CA TYR A 113 -13.04 1.28 -6.10
C TYR A 113 -12.90 1.48 -7.61
N SER A 114 -14.00 1.77 -8.31
CA SER A 114 -13.97 1.99 -9.77
C SER A 114 -14.97 3.04 -10.27
N ASP A 115 -15.96 3.37 -9.47
CA ASP A 115 -17.00 4.34 -9.83
C ASP A 115 -16.51 5.78 -9.60
N ARG A 116 -17.42 6.76 -9.59
CA ARG A 116 -17.08 8.16 -9.35
C ARG A 116 -16.78 8.39 -7.86
N GLY A 117 -15.53 8.75 -7.55
CA GLY A 117 -15.08 9.11 -6.19
C GLY A 117 -15.37 10.56 -5.78
N PRO A 118 -15.10 10.92 -4.50
CA PRO A 118 -14.34 10.16 -3.51
C PRO A 118 -15.16 9.06 -2.82
N HIS A 119 -14.59 7.87 -2.71
CA HIS A 119 -15.27 6.65 -2.23
C HIS A 119 -15.26 6.50 -0.72
N LYS A 120 -16.39 6.12 -0.13
CA LYS A 120 -16.50 5.66 1.26
C LYS A 120 -16.19 4.16 1.36
N GLU A 121 -15.77 3.69 2.54
CA GLU A 121 -15.30 2.32 2.79
C GLU A 121 -16.36 1.24 2.47
N LYS A 122 -17.64 1.57 2.64
CA LYS A 122 -18.79 0.65 2.47
C LYS A 122 -18.96 0.19 1.02
N PHE A 123 -18.70 1.06 0.04
CA PHE A 123 -19.01 0.82 -1.36
C PHE A 123 -17.76 0.44 -2.15
N THR A 124 -17.63 -0.83 -2.50
CA THR A 124 -16.51 -1.34 -3.29
C THR A 124 -16.98 -1.95 -4.60
N ASN A 125 -16.24 -1.70 -5.68
CA ASN A 125 -16.53 -2.24 -7.00
C ASN A 125 -15.19 -2.63 -7.71
N PRO A 126 -14.56 -3.78 -7.33
CA PRO A 126 -13.27 -4.17 -7.88
C PRO A 126 -13.39 -4.73 -9.29
N ILE A 127 -12.75 -4.09 -10.29
CA ILE A 127 -12.87 -4.43 -11.70
C ILE A 127 -11.73 -5.27 -12.27
N ASN A 128 -10.69 -5.59 -11.47
CA ASN A 128 -9.57 -6.42 -11.90
C ASN A 128 -9.21 -7.48 -10.84
N ALA A 129 -8.44 -8.50 -11.24
CA ALA A 129 -8.08 -9.61 -10.37
C ALA A 129 -7.26 -9.18 -9.13
N TYR A 130 -6.40 -8.18 -9.28
CA TYR A 130 -5.65 -7.61 -8.14
C TYR A 130 -6.61 -7.10 -7.06
N ALA A 131 -7.51 -6.20 -7.45
CA ALA A 131 -8.47 -5.59 -6.54
C ALA A 131 -9.41 -6.62 -5.90
N ARG A 132 -9.96 -7.56 -6.71
CA ARG A 132 -10.82 -8.65 -6.22
C ARG A 132 -10.11 -9.52 -5.19
N THR A 133 -8.87 -9.90 -5.43
CA THR A 133 -8.12 -10.77 -4.51
C THR A 133 -7.70 -10.04 -3.24
N LYS A 134 -7.35 -8.75 -3.32
CA LYS A 134 -7.11 -7.90 -2.13
C LYS A 134 -8.36 -7.78 -1.28
N LEU A 135 -9.51 -7.44 -1.89
CA LEU A 135 -10.79 -7.31 -1.18
C LEU A 135 -11.24 -8.63 -0.52
N LYS A 136 -11.03 -9.78 -1.20
CA LYS A 136 -11.29 -11.11 -0.60
C LYS A 136 -10.42 -11.34 0.64
N GLY A 137 -9.17 -10.87 0.64
CA GLY A 137 -8.27 -10.96 1.80
C GLY A 137 -8.77 -10.15 2.99
N GLU A 138 -9.32 -8.94 2.78
CA GLU A 138 -9.84 -8.07 3.84
C GLU A 138 -10.91 -8.78 4.70
N LYS A 139 -11.72 -9.66 4.10
CA LYS A 139 -12.83 -10.35 4.79
C LYS A 139 -12.38 -11.19 5.98
N TYR A 140 -11.16 -11.75 5.95
CA TYR A 140 -10.65 -12.58 7.04
C TYR A 140 -10.34 -11.77 8.30
N ILE A 141 -9.98 -10.50 8.16
CA ILE A 141 -9.51 -9.64 9.27
C ILE A 141 -10.62 -9.35 10.26
N LYS A 142 -11.89 -9.39 9.82
CA LYS A 142 -13.05 -9.24 10.71
C LYS A 142 -13.16 -10.32 11.82
N LYS A 143 -12.40 -11.43 11.68
CA LYS A 143 -12.43 -12.55 12.64
C LYS A 143 -11.50 -12.37 13.83
N ILE A 144 -10.67 -11.34 13.83
CA ILE A 144 -9.64 -11.07 14.84
C ILE A 144 -9.55 -9.56 15.13
N ASN A 145 -8.77 -9.20 16.14
CA ASN A 145 -8.46 -7.79 16.42
C ASN A 145 -7.56 -7.25 15.29
N GLY A 146 -8.12 -6.51 14.34
CA GLY A 146 -7.36 -6.08 13.18
C GLY A 146 -7.91 -4.89 12.41
N CYS A 147 -7.02 -4.27 11.67
CA CYS A 147 -7.28 -3.10 10.86
C CYS A 147 -6.86 -3.34 9.39
N VAL A 148 -7.68 -2.88 8.48
CA VAL A 148 -7.38 -2.79 7.05
C VAL A 148 -7.19 -1.33 6.69
N LEU A 149 -6.07 -1.00 6.07
CA LEU A 149 -5.85 0.30 5.44
C LEU A 149 -5.91 0.16 3.92
N ARG A 150 -6.95 0.69 3.30
CA ARG A 150 -7.02 0.88 1.85
C ARG A 150 -6.25 2.14 1.52
N THR A 151 -5.15 2.01 0.77
CA THR A 151 -4.23 3.12 0.54
C THR A 151 -3.58 3.06 -0.84
N ASN A 152 -3.02 4.19 -1.24
CA ASN A 152 -2.10 4.33 -2.35
C ASN A 152 -0.97 5.28 -1.92
N PHE A 153 0.23 5.05 -2.40
CA PHE A 153 1.38 5.84 -1.96
C PHE A 153 2.43 6.00 -3.04
N VAL A 154 3.19 7.06 -2.92
CA VAL A 154 4.31 7.46 -3.79
C VAL A 154 5.52 7.81 -2.94
N GLY A 155 6.71 7.76 -3.54
CA GLY A 155 7.96 8.10 -2.86
C GLY A 155 9.17 7.58 -3.60
N LYS A 156 10.38 7.98 -3.18
CA LYS A 156 11.63 7.48 -3.69
C LYS A 156 11.91 6.09 -3.14
N SER A 157 12.20 5.12 -4.00
CA SER A 157 12.55 3.76 -3.59
C SER A 157 13.99 3.69 -3.07
N PHE A 158 14.22 2.88 -2.04
CA PHE A 158 15.59 2.51 -1.62
C PHE A 158 16.20 1.42 -2.50
N ASN A 159 15.40 0.77 -3.35
CA ASN A 159 15.84 -0.33 -4.19
C ASN A 159 15.55 -0.03 -5.66
N ASN A 160 16.60 0.05 -6.47
CA ASN A 160 16.51 0.37 -7.90
C ASN A 160 15.64 -0.63 -8.70
N ASN A 161 15.47 -1.86 -8.20
CA ASN A 161 14.65 -2.89 -8.86
C ASN A 161 13.14 -2.73 -8.60
N LYS A 162 12.71 -1.80 -7.73
CA LYS A 162 11.30 -1.57 -7.38
C LYS A 162 10.94 -0.11 -7.51
N LYS A 163 10.81 0.36 -8.74
CA LYS A 163 10.47 1.76 -9.05
C LYS A 163 9.02 2.07 -8.67
N SER A 164 8.82 3.16 -7.93
CA SER A 164 7.52 3.78 -7.69
C SER A 164 7.05 4.58 -8.91
N PHE A 165 5.82 5.08 -8.87
CA PHE A 165 5.30 5.98 -9.89
C PHE A 165 6.14 7.27 -9.99
N THR A 166 6.59 7.82 -8.86
CA THR A 166 7.46 9.00 -8.83
C THR A 166 8.89 8.71 -9.30
N ASP A 167 9.44 7.53 -8.99
CA ASP A 167 10.74 7.10 -9.52
C ASP A 167 10.70 6.98 -11.05
N TRP A 168 9.61 6.40 -11.58
CA TRP A 168 9.43 6.26 -13.02
C TRP A 168 9.36 7.62 -13.72
N ILE A 169 8.58 8.58 -13.19
CA ILE A 169 8.52 9.94 -13.74
C ILE A 169 9.89 10.60 -13.67
N PHE A 170 10.52 10.61 -12.50
CA PHE A 170 11.82 11.25 -12.29
C PHE A 170 12.88 10.70 -13.23
N THR A 171 13.09 9.38 -13.23
CA THR A 171 14.12 8.73 -14.05
C THR A 171 13.88 8.96 -15.54
N SER A 172 12.63 8.83 -16.01
CA SER A 172 12.32 9.01 -17.43
C SER A 172 12.58 10.44 -17.90
N LEU A 173 12.10 11.44 -17.16
CA LEU A 173 12.27 12.84 -17.54
C LEU A 173 13.72 13.31 -17.43
N SER A 174 14.47 12.84 -16.40
CA SER A 174 15.90 13.14 -16.27
C SER A 174 16.74 12.52 -17.39
N GLN A 175 16.26 11.44 -18.02
CA GLN A 175 16.88 10.80 -19.19
C GLN A 175 16.36 11.37 -20.53
N GLY A 176 15.59 12.45 -20.54
CA GLY A 176 15.01 13.03 -21.75
C GLY A 176 13.92 12.21 -22.42
N LYS A 177 13.39 11.15 -21.75
CA LYS A 177 12.39 10.25 -22.32
C LYS A 177 10.98 10.81 -22.16
N SER A 178 10.22 10.84 -23.25
CA SER A 178 8.79 11.14 -23.21
C SER A 178 8.00 9.98 -22.61
N ILE A 179 7.03 10.29 -21.74
CA ILE A 179 6.19 9.30 -21.08
C ILE A 179 4.70 9.65 -21.14
N PRO A 180 3.79 8.66 -21.35
CA PRO A 180 2.36 8.88 -21.32
C PRO A 180 1.85 8.99 -19.88
N VAL A 181 1.01 10.01 -19.61
CA VAL A 181 0.37 10.21 -18.31
C VAL A 181 -1.13 10.40 -18.47
N PHE A 182 -1.93 9.66 -17.68
CA PHE A 182 -3.37 9.60 -17.88
C PHE A 182 -4.12 10.79 -17.29
N LYS A 183 -4.89 11.50 -18.13
CA LYS A 183 -5.73 12.64 -17.73
C LYS A 183 -6.99 12.21 -16.98
N ASN A 184 -7.54 11.05 -17.31
CA ASN A 184 -8.81 10.54 -16.78
C ASN A 184 -8.69 9.50 -15.67
N VAL A 185 -7.47 9.19 -15.18
CA VAL A 185 -7.25 8.30 -14.05
C VAL A 185 -6.93 9.15 -12.81
N LYS A 186 -7.87 9.21 -11.86
CA LYS A 186 -7.76 10.01 -10.62
C LYS A 186 -7.38 9.13 -9.42
N PHE A 187 -6.60 9.68 -8.49
CA PHE A 187 -6.14 8.99 -7.28
C PHE A 187 -5.79 9.99 -6.17
N SER A 188 -5.64 9.52 -4.95
CA SER A 188 -5.32 10.34 -3.77
C SER A 188 -4.19 9.71 -2.93
N PRO A 189 -2.97 9.56 -3.49
CA PRO A 189 -1.87 8.89 -2.79
C PRO A 189 -1.32 9.73 -1.64
N LEU A 190 -0.70 9.05 -0.67
CA LEU A 190 0.16 9.65 0.34
C LEU A 190 1.64 9.55 -0.08
N ASN A 191 2.45 10.44 0.43
CA ASN A 191 3.90 10.21 0.49
C ASN A 191 4.17 9.00 1.40
N VAL A 192 5.08 8.12 1.00
CA VAL A 192 5.42 6.91 1.77
C VAL A 192 5.85 7.22 3.21
N LYS A 193 6.55 8.34 3.45
CA LYS A 193 6.92 8.77 4.82
C LYS A 193 5.69 9.17 5.64
N THR A 194 4.72 9.86 5.01
CA THR A 194 3.42 10.19 5.62
C THR A 194 2.64 8.93 5.95
N LEU A 195 2.61 7.95 5.03
CA LEU A 195 1.97 6.66 5.27
C LEU A 195 2.61 5.92 6.46
N CYS A 196 3.95 5.88 6.56
CA CYS A 196 4.64 5.27 7.70
C CYS A 196 4.26 5.93 9.04
N LYS A 197 4.13 7.27 9.05
CA LYS A 197 3.66 8.00 10.25
C LYS A 197 2.26 7.54 10.67
N TYR A 198 1.31 7.42 9.74
CA TYR A 198 -0.04 6.99 10.06
C TYR A 198 -0.15 5.50 10.37
N ILE A 199 0.65 4.64 9.76
CA ILE A 199 0.78 3.24 10.18
C ILE A 199 1.22 3.15 11.65
N ASN A 200 2.21 3.94 12.05
CA ASN A 200 2.65 4.00 13.46
C ASN A 200 1.53 4.46 14.40
N LEU A 201 0.72 5.43 14.00
CA LEU A 201 -0.45 5.86 14.77
C LEU A 201 -1.47 4.72 14.93
N VAL A 202 -1.76 4.00 13.84
CA VAL A 202 -2.71 2.87 13.83
C VAL A 202 -2.26 1.75 14.77
N ILE A 203 -0.99 1.36 14.73
CA ILE A 203 -0.48 0.29 15.60
C ILE A 203 -0.39 0.70 17.08
N LYS A 204 -0.28 2.00 17.36
CA LYS A 204 -0.35 2.53 18.72
C LYS A 204 -1.77 2.56 19.27
N LYS A 205 -2.74 3.03 18.47
CA LYS A 205 -4.15 3.12 18.88
C LYS A 205 -4.89 1.79 18.82
N LYS A 206 -4.46 0.85 17.96
CA LYS A 206 -5.04 -0.49 17.80
C LYS A 206 -6.57 -0.50 17.55
N ILE A 207 -7.08 0.50 16.83
CA ILE A 207 -8.50 0.60 16.51
C ILE A 207 -8.81 -0.32 15.33
N SER A 208 -9.66 -1.33 15.56
CA SER A 208 -10.09 -2.27 14.52
C SER A 208 -11.03 -1.64 13.52
N GLY A 209 -11.01 -2.15 12.28
CA GLY A 209 -11.91 -1.69 11.23
C GLY A 209 -11.28 -1.67 9.84
N VAL A 210 -12.04 -1.14 8.87
CA VAL A 210 -11.56 -0.88 7.51
C VAL A 210 -11.56 0.62 7.30
N TYR A 211 -10.43 1.17 6.88
CA TYR A 211 -10.26 2.60 6.72
C TYR A 211 -9.62 2.95 5.39
N ASN A 212 -10.12 4.00 4.78
CA ASN A 212 -9.48 4.68 3.68
C ASN A 212 -8.38 5.60 4.21
N LEU A 213 -7.17 5.43 3.71
CA LEU A 213 -6.03 6.26 4.10
C LEU A 213 -5.34 6.81 2.84
N GLY A 214 -5.61 8.06 2.52
CA GLY A 214 -5.12 8.78 1.36
C GLY A 214 -5.03 10.28 1.62
N SER A 215 -4.58 11.03 0.64
CA SER A 215 -4.61 12.51 0.70
C SER A 215 -6.01 13.04 0.38
N LYS A 216 -6.32 14.24 0.88
CA LYS A 216 -7.50 14.99 0.41
C LYS A 216 -7.29 15.54 -0.99
N ASN A 217 -8.40 15.87 -1.68
CA ASN A 217 -8.38 16.56 -2.97
C ASN A 217 -7.46 15.89 -4.01
N GLY A 218 -7.77 14.64 -4.34
CA GLY A 218 -7.01 13.87 -5.32
C GLY A 218 -6.93 14.52 -6.70
N LEU A 219 -5.94 14.13 -7.48
CA LEU A 219 -5.64 14.63 -8.82
C LEU A 219 -5.69 13.49 -9.85
N SER A 220 -5.74 13.84 -11.14
CA SER A 220 -5.41 12.87 -12.17
C SER A 220 -3.90 12.55 -12.17
N LYS A 221 -3.54 11.39 -12.71
CA LYS A 221 -2.12 11.00 -12.84
C LYS A 221 -1.33 12.02 -13.66
N ALA A 222 -1.93 12.61 -14.69
CA ALA A 222 -1.31 13.68 -15.48
C ALA A 222 -1.09 14.96 -14.65
N GLN A 223 -2.11 15.42 -13.92
CA GLN A 223 -1.98 16.60 -13.06
C GLN A 223 -0.91 16.40 -11.98
N PHE A 224 -0.89 15.22 -11.36
CA PHE A 224 0.14 14.85 -10.39
C PHE A 224 1.54 14.91 -11.02
N ALA A 225 1.73 14.25 -12.18
CA ALA A 225 3.03 14.19 -12.86
C ALA A 225 3.54 15.59 -13.25
N VAL A 226 2.68 16.46 -13.78
CA VAL A 226 3.04 17.83 -14.12
C VAL A 226 3.45 18.62 -12.88
N LYS A 227 2.66 18.56 -11.79
CA LYS A 227 3.00 19.27 -10.54
C LYS A 227 4.30 18.76 -9.93
N PHE A 228 4.52 17.45 -9.92
CA PHE A 228 5.73 16.81 -9.41
C PHE A 228 6.96 17.21 -10.24
N ALA A 229 6.87 17.13 -11.57
CA ALA A 229 7.95 17.53 -12.48
C ALA A 229 8.32 19.02 -12.35
N LYS A 230 7.32 19.92 -12.28
CA LYS A 230 7.57 21.37 -12.05
C LYS A 230 8.32 21.63 -10.75
N LYS A 231 7.98 20.94 -9.65
CA LYS A 231 8.68 21.06 -8.34
C LYS A 231 10.15 20.65 -8.42
N LEU A 232 10.49 19.76 -9.35
CA LEU A 232 11.85 19.27 -9.57
C LEU A 232 12.56 19.97 -10.73
N LYS A 233 11.94 20.98 -11.34
CA LYS A 233 12.47 21.71 -12.52
C LYS A 233 12.76 20.77 -13.72
N LEU A 234 12.00 19.66 -13.85
CA LEU A 234 12.11 18.72 -14.97
C LEU A 234 11.31 19.23 -16.18
N ASN A 235 11.73 18.84 -17.39
CA ASN A 235 11.05 19.22 -18.63
C ASN A 235 9.66 18.60 -18.74
N THR A 236 8.62 19.40 -18.48
CA THR A 236 7.23 18.96 -18.55
C THR A 236 6.70 18.72 -19.97
N LYS A 237 7.38 19.21 -21.03
CA LYS A 237 7.01 18.95 -22.43
C LYS A 237 7.13 17.46 -22.80
N LEU A 238 7.95 16.70 -22.05
CA LEU A 238 8.11 15.26 -22.19
C LEU A 238 6.93 14.44 -21.61
N LEU A 239 6.02 15.08 -20.85
CA LEU A 239 4.80 14.45 -20.37
C LEU A 239 3.72 14.45 -21.45
N LYS A 240 3.48 13.32 -22.10
CA LYS A 240 2.43 13.15 -23.10
C LYS A 240 1.11 12.87 -22.38
N VAL A 241 0.24 13.88 -22.28
CA VAL A 241 -1.07 13.77 -21.63
C VAL A 241 -2.02 13.00 -22.53
N VAL A 242 -2.45 11.82 -22.07
CA VAL A 242 -3.31 10.91 -22.84
C VAL A 242 -4.52 10.47 -22.02
N TYR A 243 -5.56 9.96 -22.71
CA TYR A 243 -6.67 9.28 -22.06
C TYR A 243 -6.37 7.79 -21.94
N TYR A 244 -6.57 7.23 -20.74
CA TYR A 244 -6.61 5.78 -20.59
C TYR A 244 -7.85 5.23 -21.32
N LYS A 245 -7.62 4.31 -22.23
CA LYS A 245 -8.66 3.52 -22.94
C LYS A 245 -8.63 2.09 -22.39
N LYS A 246 -9.80 1.44 -22.26
CA LYS A 246 -9.94 0.11 -21.62
C LYS A 246 -9.04 -0.98 -22.18
N ASN A 247 -8.65 -0.89 -23.45
CA ASN A 247 -7.85 -1.91 -24.16
C ASN A 247 -6.35 -1.65 -24.20
N LEU A 248 -5.86 -0.56 -23.54
CA LEU A 248 -4.43 -0.20 -23.49
C LEU A 248 -3.58 -1.14 -22.62
N LEU A 249 -4.19 -1.80 -21.64
CA LEU A 249 -3.51 -2.65 -20.68
C LEU A 249 -4.26 -3.98 -20.54
N THR A 250 -3.57 -5.04 -20.15
CA THR A 250 -4.16 -6.38 -19.95
C THR A 250 -5.30 -6.36 -18.92
N ALA A 251 -5.10 -5.69 -17.81
CA ALA A 251 -6.11 -5.56 -16.77
C ALA A 251 -6.82 -4.19 -16.85
N LYS A 252 -8.13 -4.17 -16.65
CA LYS A 252 -8.90 -2.93 -16.52
C LYS A 252 -8.38 -2.10 -15.34
N ARG A 253 -8.28 -0.78 -15.51
CA ARG A 253 -7.90 0.16 -14.46
C ARG A 253 -9.10 1.00 -14.03
N PRO A 254 -9.31 1.18 -12.72
CA PRO A 254 -10.27 2.15 -12.22
C PRO A 254 -9.93 3.56 -12.72
N LEU A 255 -10.95 4.34 -13.09
CA LEU A 255 -10.77 5.72 -13.51
C LEU A 255 -10.73 6.69 -12.34
N ASP A 256 -11.44 6.39 -11.26
CA ASP A 256 -11.46 7.24 -10.07
C ASP A 256 -11.26 6.40 -8.81
N MET A 257 -10.08 6.53 -8.21
CA MET A 257 -9.68 5.84 -6.98
C MET A 257 -9.55 6.82 -5.81
N ARG A 258 -10.12 8.03 -5.93
CA ARG A 258 -10.08 9.00 -4.83
C ARG A 258 -10.88 8.46 -3.66
N MET A 259 -10.34 8.59 -2.47
CA MET A 259 -10.91 8.06 -1.23
C MET A 259 -11.47 9.18 -0.35
N ASN A 260 -12.64 8.97 0.23
CA ASN A 260 -13.11 9.74 1.37
C ASN A 260 -12.40 9.21 2.62
N VAL A 261 -11.75 10.08 3.36
CA VAL A 261 -10.89 9.73 4.50
C VAL A 261 -11.48 10.15 5.84
N ASN A 262 -12.71 10.67 5.86
CA ASN A 262 -13.33 11.23 7.06
C ASN A 262 -13.46 10.21 8.19
N LEU A 263 -13.72 8.93 7.87
CA LEU A 263 -13.80 7.88 8.87
C LEU A 263 -12.46 7.65 9.57
N PHE A 264 -11.35 7.67 8.82
CA PHE A 264 -10.02 7.60 9.41
C PHE A 264 -9.72 8.82 10.27
N GLU A 265 -9.99 10.03 9.77
CA GLU A 265 -9.76 11.28 10.51
C GLU A 265 -10.51 11.29 11.85
N LYS A 266 -11.80 10.91 11.82
CA LYS A 266 -12.65 10.83 13.02
C LYS A 266 -12.09 9.84 14.05
N ASN A 267 -11.82 8.59 13.64
CA ASN A 267 -11.47 7.53 14.59
C ASN A 267 -10.04 7.67 15.14
N PHE A 268 -9.13 8.24 14.34
CA PHE A 268 -7.74 8.41 14.75
C PHE A 268 -7.46 9.81 15.30
N ASN A 269 -8.45 10.72 15.29
CA ASN A 269 -8.34 12.11 15.73
C ASN A 269 -7.18 12.83 15.04
N VAL A 270 -7.22 12.91 13.72
CA VAL A 270 -6.20 13.54 12.89
C VAL A 270 -6.85 14.25 11.70
N ILE A 271 -6.14 15.24 11.14
CA ILE A 271 -6.51 15.89 9.88
C ILE A 271 -5.47 15.51 8.83
N LEU A 272 -5.91 14.84 7.76
CA LEU A 272 -5.08 14.50 6.61
C LEU A 272 -4.87 15.71 5.71
N LYS A 273 -3.67 15.83 5.17
CA LYS A 273 -3.31 16.91 4.24
C LYS A 273 -3.80 16.61 2.82
N ASP A 274 -3.87 17.65 2.00
CA ASP A 274 -4.20 17.52 0.59
C ASP A 274 -3.05 16.92 -0.24
N LEU A 275 -3.34 16.54 -1.49
CA LEU A 275 -2.36 15.94 -2.37
C LEU A 275 -1.25 16.91 -2.79
N ASN A 276 -1.47 18.22 -2.80
CA ASN A 276 -0.40 19.17 -3.12
C ASN A 276 0.66 19.18 -2.02
N ASN A 277 0.26 19.07 -0.75
CA ASN A 277 1.20 18.89 0.36
C ASN A 277 2.02 17.61 0.23
N GLU A 278 1.38 16.49 -0.15
CA GLU A 278 2.07 15.21 -0.37
C GLU A 278 3.05 15.27 -1.55
N ILE A 279 2.71 15.99 -2.65
CA ILE A 279 3.60 16.26 -3.77
C ILE A 279 4.81 17.07 -3.31
N ASN A 280 4.63 18.10 -2.48
CA ASN A 280 5.74 18.88 -1.94
C ASN A 280 6.69 17.98 -1.10
N LEU A 281 6.13 17.11 -0.26
CA LEU A 281 6.94 16.21 0.57
C LEU A 281 7.69 15.16 -0.25
N VAL A 282 7.06 14.58 -1.27
CA VAL A 282 7.73 13.57 -2.10
C VAL A 282 8.79 14.21 -3.00
N SER A 283 8.56 15.42 -3.52
CA SER A 283 9.55 16.12 -4.34
C SER A 283 10.85 16.40 -3.59
N LYS A 284 10.79 16.69 -2.28
CA LYS A 284 11.99 16.86 -1.44
C LYS A 284 12.88 15.63 -1.41
N GLN A 285 12.32 14.41 -1.59
CA GLN A 285 13.10 13.17 -1.60
C GLN A 285 14.01 13.01 -2.84
N TYR A 286 13.79 13.82 -3.88
CA TYR A 286 14.54 13.77 -5.14
C TYR A 286 15.46 14.97 -5.34
N LYS A 287 15.43 15.98 -4.45
CA LYS A 287 16.28 17.18 -4.54
C LYS A 287 17.65 17.01 -3.88
N ASN A 288 17.78 16.06 -2.96
CA ASN A 288 18.99 15.84 -2.17
C ASN A 288 19.81 14.68 -2.77
N ASN A 289 20.12 14.79 -4.07
CA ASN A 289 21.07 13.90 -4.74
C ASN A 289 22.06 14.74 -5.52
#